data_91ff7ae929411ee30451c81e10d3a265
#
_entry.id   91ff7ae929411ee30451c81e10d3a265
#
_cell.length_a   1.000
_cell.length_b   1.000
_cell.length_c   1.000
_cell.angle_alpha   90.00
_cell.angle_beta   90.00
_cell.angle_gamma   90.00
#
_symmetry.space_group_name_H-M   'P 1'
#
loop_
_entity.id
_entity.type
_entity.pdbx_description
1 polymer ?
#
loop_
_entity_poly.entity_id
_entity_poly.type
_entity_poly.pdbx_seq_one_letter_code
_entity_poly.pdbx_strand_id
1 'polypeptide(L)'
;MLDMEAIIQNLQQEMNRGTLVLAVLTQMDQQQYGYSLIQALNDEGIMVEQNTLYPLLRRIEKQGLLESIWQVEGNRPRRYYKISELGIKVRKELIKEWKLLEKSMANLIGGEV
;
A
#
# COMPACT_ATOMS: atom_id res chain seq x y z
N MET A 1 -13.46 -24.75 16.40
CA MET A 1 -14.32 -23.54 16.44
C MET A 1 -13.46 -22.31 16.21
N LEU A 2 -13.83 -21.47 15.26
CA LEU A 2 -13.10 -20.25 15.00
C LEU A 2 -13.52 -19.20 16.03
N ASP A 3 -12.54 -18.57 16.66
CA ASP A 3 -12.87 -17.49 17.57
C ASP A 3 -13.02 -16.16 16.82
N MET A 4 -13.63 -15.22 17.47
CA MET A 4 -13.94 -13.91 16.89
C MET A 4 -12.69 -13.15 16.45
N GLU A 5 -11.63 -13.23 17.23
CA GLU A 5 -10.38 -12.51 16.90
C GLU A 5 -9.75 -13.01 15.61
N ALA A 6 -9.72 -14.34 15.41
CA ALA A 6 -9.16 -14.92 14.20
C ALA A 6 -9.98 -14.51 12.97
N ILE A 7 -11.31 -14.50 13.11
CA ILE A 7 -12.19 -14.09 12.02
C ILE A 7 -11.93 -12.62 11.67
N ILE A 8 -11.87 -11.75 12.68
CA ILE A 8 -11.62 -10.32 12.47
C ILE A 8 -10.28 -10.09 11.79
N GLN A 9 -9.22 -10.77 12.25
CA GLN A 9 -7.89 -10.62 11.64
C GLN A 9 -7.91 -10.98 10.16
N ASN A 10 -8.57 -12.08 9.81
CA ASN A 10 -8.65 -12.50 8.42
C ASN A 10 -9.40 -11.48 7.56
N LEU A 11 -10.50 -10.94 8.07
CA LEU A 11 -11.28 -9.95 7.34
C LEU A 11 -10.56 -8.61 7.24
N GLN A 12 -9.81 -8.21 8.28
CA GLN A 12 -8.98 -7.03 8.22
C GLN A 12 -7.92 -7.14 7.12
N GLN A 13 -7.31 -8.32 6.98
CA GLN A 13 -6.33 -8.54 5.92
C GLN A 13 -6.96 -8.41 4.54
N GLU A 14 -8.20 -8.90 4.37
CA GLU A 14 -8.91 -8.71 3.11
C GLU A 14 -9.17 -7.25 2.81
N MET A 15 -9.60 -6.48 3.81
CA MET A 15 -9.84 -5.05 3.65
C MET A 15 -8.54 -4.33 3.27
N ASN A 16 -7.46 -4.64 3.96
CA ASN A 16 -6.18 -3.99 3.71
C ASN A 16 -5.63 -4.34 2.32
N ARG A 17 -5.86 -5.57 1.87
CA ARG A 17 -5.35 -6.01 0.57
C ARG A 17 -5.89 -5.15 -0.57
N GLY A 18 -7.16 -4.77 -0.50
CA GLY A 18 -7.78 -3.97 -1.54
C GLY A 18 -7.27 -2.53 -1.59
N THR A 19 -6.72 -2.02 -0.51
CA THR A 19 -6.26 -0.63 -0.44
C THR A 19 -4.74 -0.50 -0.44
N LEU A 20 -4.02 -1.63 -0.43
CA LEU A 20 -2.57 -1.61 -0.23
C LEU A 20 -1.83 -0.93 -1.39
N VAL A 21 -2.25 -1.13 -2.63
CA VAL A 21 -1.61 -0.46 -3.77
C VAL A 21 -1.68 1.05 -3.60
N LEU A 22 -2.86 1.57 -3.27
CA LEU A 22 -3.00 3.01 -3.06
C LEU A 22 -2.14 3.50 -1.89
N ALA A 23 -2.15 2.76 -0.78
CA ALA A 23 -1.33 3.12 0.38
C ALA A 23 0.15 3.20 0.01
N VAL A 24 0.64 2.23 -0.75
CA VAL A 24 2.03 2.23 -1.22
C VAL A 24 2.31 3.46 -2.08
N LEU A 25 1.45 3.74 -3.06
CA LEU A 25 1.67 4.87 -3.98
C LEU A 25 1.69 6.20 -3.24
N THR A 26 0.95 6.34 -2.14
CA THR A 26 0.96 7.60 -1.35
C THR A 26 2.31 7.87 -0.71
N GLN A 27 3.13 6.86 -0.51
CA GLN A 27 4.41 6.98 0.19
C GLN A 27 5.62 7.06 -0.74
N MET A 28 5.40 7.13 -2.06
CA MET A 28 6.45 6.97 -3.05
C MET A 28 6.88 8.27 -3.75
N ASP A 29 6.49 9.43 -3.24
CA ASP A 29 6.99 10.71 -3.77
C ASP A 29 8.49 10.87 -3.51
N GLN A 30 8.95 10.34 -2.38
CA GLN A 30 10.37 10.21 -2.05
C GLN A 30 10.79 8.78 -2.27
N GLN A 31 12.06 8.55 -2.55
CA GLN A 31 12.58 7.21 -2.68
C GLN A 31 12.39 6.43 -1.38
N GLN A 32 11.92 5.21 -1.52
CA GLN A 32 11.71 4.30 -0.40
C GLN A 32 12.29 2.93 -0.74
N TYR A 33 12.89 2.28 0.24
CA TYR A 33 13.18 0.85 0.12
C TYR A 33 12.18 0.08 0.98
N GLY A 34 12.13 -1.25 0.79
CA GLY A 34 11.06 -2.05 1.40
C GLY A 34 10.89 -1.83 2.88
N TYR A 35 11.99 -1.82 3.63
CA TYR A 35 11.92 -1.64 5.09
C TYR A 35 11.37 -0.27 5.48
N SER A 36 11.84 0.80 4.86
CA SER A 36 11.36 2.14 5.20
C SER A 36 9.89 2.30 4.85
N LEU A 37 9.45 1.66 3.78
CA LEU A 37 8.05 1.69 3.37
C LEU A 37 7.17 0.95 4.38
N ILE A 38 7.60 -0.22 4.83
CA ILE A 38 6.88 -0.97 5.87
C ILE A 38 6.72 -0.12 7.13
N GLN A 39 7.79 0.55 7.56
CA GLN A 39 7.74 1.43 8.71
C GLN A 39 6.72 2.56 8.52
N ALA A 40 6.75 3.22 7.37
CA ALA A 40 5.84 4.32 7.09
C ALA A 40 4.39 3.88 7.11
N LEU A 41 4.10 2.71 6.54
CA LEU A 41 2.74 2.18 6.51
C LEU A 41 2.29 1.72 7.90
N ASN A 42 3.16 1.03 8.63
CA ASN A 42 2.84 0.58 9.99
C ASN A 42 2.58 1.75 10.94
N ASP A 43 3.34 2.83 10.79
CA ASP A 43 3.15 4.04 11.61
C ASP A 43 1.75 4.64 11.41
N GLU A 44 1.18 4.45 10.23
CA GLU A 44 -0.18 4.92 9.93
C GLU A 44 -1.25 3.86 10.18
N GLY A 45 -0.88 2.74 10.79
CA GLY A 45 -1.82 1.68 11.14
C GLY A 45 -2.06 0.64 10.05
N ILE A 46 -1.35 0.72 8.94
CA ILE A 46 -1.47 -0.28 7.87
C ILE A 46 -0.36 -1.29 8.05
N MET A 47 -0.74 -2.46 8.55
CA MET A 47 0.20 -3.52 8.86
C MET A 47 0.42 -4.37 7.61
N VAL A 48 1.68 -4.46 7.19
CA VAL A 48 2.04 -5.26 6.02
C VAL A 48 3.39 -5.94 6.29
N GLU A 49 3.50 -7.17 5.83
CA GLU A 49 4.72 -7.95 5.98
C GLU A 49 5.53 -7.94 4.69
N GLN A 50 6.83 -8.20 4.82
CA GLN A 50 7.73 -8.26 3.67
C GLN A 50 7.26 -9.23 2.61
N ASN A 51 6.76 -10.40 3.04
CA ASN A 51 6.30 -11.43 2.12
C ASN A 51 5.14 -10.98 1.24
N THR A 52 4.35 -10.02 1.71
CA THR A 52 3.25 -9.44 0.95
C THR A 52 3.71 -8.24 0.14
N LEU A 53 4.55 -7.40 0.73
CA LEU A 53 4.94 -6.14 0.12
C LEU A 53 5.85 -6.32 -1.08
N TYR A 54 6.91 -7.13 -0.98
CA TYR A 54 7.88 -7.23 -2.06
C TYR A 54 7.28 -7.74 -3.38
N PRO A 55 6.44 -8.79 -3.39
CA PRO A 55 5.77 -9.18 -4.63
C PRO A 55 4.88 -8.08 -5.20
N LEU A 56 4.23 -7.31 -4.33
CA LEU A 56 3.40 -6.19 -4.77
C LEU A 56 4.24 -5.11 -5.44
N LEU A 57 5.37 -4.72 -4.84
CA LEU A 57 6.25 -3.72 -5.43
C LEU A 57 6.72 -4.14 -6.82
N ARG A 58 7.12 -5.39 -6.98
CA ARG A 58 7.54 -5.90 -8.27
C ARG A 58 6.41 -5.88 -9.29
N ARG A 59 5.20 -6.20 -8.86
CA ARG A 59 4.04 -6.21 -9.75
C ARG A 59 3.70 -4.81 -10.24
N ILE A 60 3.63 -3.83 -9.34
CA ILE A 60 3.27 -2.48 -9.75
C ILE A 60 4.41 -1.76 -10.46
N GLU A 61 5.64 -2.17 -10.23
CA GLU A 61 6.76 -1.71 -11.05
C GLU A 61 6.62 -2.23 -12.49
N LYS A 62 6.27 -3.50 -12.66
CA LYS A 62 6.01 -4.06 -13.99
C LYS A 62 4.87 -3.36 -14.71
N GLN A 63 3.88 -2.90 -13.96
CA GLN A 63 2.77 -2.13 -14.52
C GLN A 63 3.18 -0.70 -14.89
N GLY A 64 4.40 -0.31 -14.56
CA GLY A 64 4.90 1.02 -14.87
C GLY A 64 4.57 2.09 -13.84
N LEU A 65 4.05 1.70 -12.67
CA LEU A 65 3.63 2.66 -11.65
C LEU A 65 4.78 3.11 -10.76
N LEU A 66 5.83 2.29 -10.65
CA LEU A 66 7.03 2.61 -9.89
C LEU A 66 8.26 2.46 -10.77
N GLU A 67 9.29 3.23 -10.43
CA GLU A 67 10.63 3.08 -10.97
C GLU A 67 11.54 2.65 -9.83
N SER A 68 12.51 1.81 -10.12
CA SER A 68 13.45 1.37 -9.10
C SER A 68 14.88 1.60 -9.54
N ILE A 69 15.75 1.83 -8.55
CA ILE A 69 17.19 1.91 -8.75
C ILE A 69 17.89 1.17 -7.63
N TRP A 70 19.04 0.62 -7.94
CA TRP A 70 19.90 0.00 -6.96
C TRP A 70 20.90 1.03 -6.46
N GLN A 71 21.03 1.12 -5.14
CA GLN A 71 22.04 1.96 -4.50
C GLN A 71 22.87 1.09 -3.56
N VAL A 72 24.17 1.32 -3.54
CA VAL A 72 25.05 0.62 -2.63
C VAL A 72 25.26 1.50 -1.40
N GLU A 73 24.86 0.98 -0.25
CA GLU A 73 25.12 1.62 1.03
C GLU A 73 26.02 0.71 1.84
N GLY A 74 27.25 1.17 2.09
CA GLY A 74 28.27 0.33 2.69
C GLY A 74 28.59 -0.82 1.75
N ASN A 75 28.40 -2.06 2.21
CA ASN A 75 28.64 -3.26 1.41
C ASN A 75 27.36 -3.90 0.89
N ARG A 76 26.21 -3.24 1.06
CA ARG A 76 24.93 -3.82 0.69
C ARG A 76 24.25 -3.02 -0.41
N PRO A 77 23.89 -3.67 -1.54
CA PRO A 77 23.00 -3.03 -2.50
C PRO A 77 21.57 -3.02 -1.94
N ARG A 78 20.90 -1.89 -2.09
CA ARG A 78 19.49 -1.75 -1.76
C ARG A 78 18.72 -1.28 -2.96
N ARG A 79 17.53 -1.83 -3.13
CA ARG A 79 16.64 -1.42 -4.20
C ARG A 79 15.68 -0.38 -3.68
N TYR A 80 15.75 0.81 -4.28
CA TYR A 80 14.87 1.94 -3.94
C TYR A 80 13.80 2.08 -5.01
N TYR A 81 12.62 2.45 -4.58
CA TYR A 81 11.47 2.65 -5.45
C TYR A 81 10.98 4.09 -5.34
N LYS A 82 10.46 4.59 -6.43
CA LYS A 82 9.87 5.92 -6.50
C LYS A 82 8.70 5.88 -7.47
N ILE A 83 7.68 6.69 -7.23
CA ILE A 83 6.52 6.73 -8.11
C ILE A 83 6.91 7.29 -9.49
N SER A 84 6.37 6.69 -10.55
CA SER A 84 6.57 7.16 -11.93
C SER A 84 5.52 8.22 -12.27
N GLU A 85 5.68 8.84 -13.46
CA GLU A 85 4.65 9.75 -13.96
C GLU A 85 3.30 9.04 -14.11
N LEU A 86 3.30 7.83 -14.65
CA LEU A 86 2.08 7.04 -14.75
C LEU A 86 1.52 6.73 -13.37
N GLY A 87 2.38 6.39 -12.41
CA GLY A 87 1.97 6.11 -11.05
C GLY A 87 1.27 7.30 -10.41
N ILE A 88 1.75 8.52 -10.67
CA ILE A 88 1.11 9.73 -10.14
C ILE A 88 -0.30 9.88 -10.70
N LYS A 89 -0.48 9.63 -12.00
CA LYS A 89 -1.79 9.71 -12.65
C LYS A 89 -2.74 8.65 -12.10
N VAL A 90 -2.25 7.41 -11.96
CA VAL A 90 -3.04 6.31 -11.42
C VAL A 90 -3.41 6.59 -9.97
N ARG A 91 -2.46 7.07 -9.17
CA ARG A 91 -2.73 7.42 -7.77
C ARG A 91 -3.87 8.42 -7.66
N LYS A 92 -3.86 9.43 -8.51
CA LYS A 92 -4.92 10.47 -8.50
C LYS A 92 -6.29 9.83 -8.73
N GLU A 93 -6.39 8.92 -9.67
CA GLU A 93 -7.66 8.23 -9.94
C GLU A 93 -8.05 7.29 -8.81
N LEU A 94 -7.10 6.58 -8.23
CA LEU A 94 -7.38 5.71 -7.10
C LEU A 94 -7.85 6.48 -5.87
N ILE A 95 -7.32 7.66 -5.64
CA ILE A 95 -7.77 8.51 -4.53
C ILE A 95 -9.23 8.89 -4.73
N LYS A 96 -9.63 9.22 -5.96
CA LYS A 96 -11.05 9.52 -6.25
C LYS A 96 -11.93 8.32 -5.97
N GLU A 97 -11.51 7.14 -6.44
CA GLU A 97 -12.25 5.90 -6.21
C GLU A 97 -12.37 5.58 -4.73
N TRP A 98 -11.28 5.79 -3.99
CA TRP A 98 -11.29 5.52 -2.56
C TRP A 98 -12.27 6.44 -1.82
N LYS A 99 -12.32 7.71 -2.20
CA LYS A 99 -13.26 8.67 -1.58
C LYS A 99 -14.71 8.31 -1.88
N LEU A 100 -14.98 7.82 -3.09
CA LEU A 100 -16.31 7.32 -3.44
C LEU A 100 -16.67 6.09 -2.60
N LEU A 101 -15.74 5.17 -2.46
CA LEU A 101 -15.95 3.97 -1.66
C LEU A 101 -16.20 4.32 -0.19
N GLU A 102 -15.42 5.25 0.34
CA GLU A 102 -15.58 5.73 1.71
C GLU A 102 -16.99 6.27 1.95
N LYS A 103 -17.48 7.07 1.02
CA LYS A 103 -18.82 7.63 1.11
C LYS A 103 -19.89 6.54 1.03
N SER A 104 -19.72 5.60 0.11
CA SER A 104 -20.65 4.47 -0.02
C SER A 104 -20.69 3.65 1.26
N MET A 105 -19.53 3.36 1.83
CA MET A 105 -19.46 2.59 3.08
C MET A 105 -20.11 3.34 4.23
N ALA A 106 -19.87 4.65 4.32
CA ALA A 106 -20.49 5.46 5.36
C ALA A 106 -22.03 5.39 5.26
N ASN A 107 -22.55 5.48 4.04
CA ASN A 107 -24.01 5.37 3.82
C ASN A 107 -24.53 3.99 4.20
N LEU A 108 -23.80 2.93 3.83
CA LEU A 108 -24.22 1.56 4.14
C LEU A 108 -24.20 1.28 5.65
N ILE A 109 -23.21 1.82 6.34
CA ILE A 109 -23.09 1.61 7.79
C ILE A 109 -24.21 2.34 8.53
N GLY A 110 -24.80 3.37 7.95
CA GLY A 110 -25.92 4.07 8.54
C GLY A 110 -25.76 5.58 8.57
N GLY A 111 -24.70 6.10 8.02
CA GLY A 111 -24.51 7.54 7.87
C GLY A 111 -24.32 8.32 9.17
N GLU A 112 -24.27 7.64 10.29
CA GLU A 112 -24.18 8.24 11.59
C GLU A 112 -22.79 8.12 12.18
N VAL A 113 -21.83 8.61 11.50
CA VAL A 113 -20.45 8.36 11.95
C VAL A 113 -19.80 9.63 12.39
#